data_dcac992a9f369504008cf767e72a27ac
#
_entry.id   dcac992a9f369504008cf767e72a27ac
#
_cell.length_a   1.000
_cell.length_b   1.000
_cell.length_c   1.000
_cell.angle_alpha   90.00
_cell.angle_beta   90.00
_cell.angle_gamma   90.00
#
_symmetry.space_group_name_H-M   'P 1'
#
loop_
_entity.id
_entity.type
_entity.pdbx_description
1 polymer ?
#
loop_
_entity_poly.entity_id
_entity_poly.type
_entity_poly.pdbx_seq_one_letter_code
_entity_poly.pdbx_strand_id
1 'polypeptide(L)'
;MRRLIERYRLPESCVKYSHNSDPAHPQGFFTFGEGTVCFGSCSEERLAPSADDGLCDVRDRVRFHGETLHLPFDPDQLVDNLLLERYRAHARDLSHQVVLRSVYYALRPLLPVTVRKHLQRYYLAGWEKIRFPRWPVDVTVERILEKCLELLMTAQGLETLPFIWFWPDAYDSCAIVTHDVETEGGRNFCSSLMDLDDSIGIKSAFQIV
;
A
#
# COMPACT_ATOMS: atom_id res chain seq x y z
N MET A 1 -1.79 -15.82 -7.40
CA MET A 1 -1.84 -15.07 -6.10
C MET A 1 -0.58 -15.28 -5.25
N ARG A 2 0.58 -15.04 -5.85
CA ARG A 2 1.86 -15.14 -5.15
C ARG A 2 1.92 -14.24 -3.91
N ARG A 3 1.44 -12.99 -4.04
CA ARG A 3 1.42 -12.02 -2.93
C ARG A 3 0.58 -12.47 -1.74
N LEU A 4 -0.52 -13.17 -1.99
CA LEU A 4 -1.34 -13.76 -0.93
C LEU A 4 -0.60 -14.89 -0.20
N ILE A 5 0.04 -15.79 -0.97
CA ILE A 5 0.85 -16.90 -0.42
C ILE A 5 1.99 -16.33 0.43
N GLU A 6 2.72 -15.34 -0.08
CA GLU A 6 3.82 -14.69 0.61
C GLU A 6 3.35 -14.00 1.92
N ARG A 7 2.20 -13.32 1.89
CA ARG A 7 1.64 -12.60 3.04
C ARG A 7 1.22 -13.52 4.18
N TYR A 8 0.45 -14.57 3.85
CA TYR A 8 -0.17 -15.45 4.84
C TYR A 8 0.56 -16.79 4.99
N ARG A 9 1.66 -16.99 4.26
CA ARG A 9 2.42 -18.26 4.26
C ARG A 9 1.55 -19.49 3.98
N LEU A 10 0.61 -19.34 3.05
CA LEU A 10 -0.34 -20.38 2.70
C LEU A 10 0.32 -21.51 1.90
N PRO A 11 -0.14 -22.76 2.06
CA PRO A 11 0.17 -23.82 1.11
C PRO A 11 -0.36 -23.48 -0.28
N GLU A 12 0.42 -23.69 -1.33
CA GLU A 12 0.00 -23.44 -2.71
C GLU A 12 -1.28 -24.22 -3.10
N SER A 13 -1.46 -25.41 -2.52
CA SER A 13 -2.65 -26.25 -2.73
C SER A 13 -3.96 -25.59 -2.30
N CYS A 14 -3.90 -24.63 -1.38
CA CYS A 14 -5.07 -23.88 -0.92
C CYS A 14 -5.44 -22.70 -1.85
N VAL A 15 -4.61 -22.39 -2.88
CA VAL A 15 -4.79 -21.20 -3.72
C VAL A 15 -5.21 -21.63 -5.13
N LYS A 16 -6.48 -22.07 -5.26
CA LYS A 16 -7.07 -22.46 -6.54
C LYS A 16 -7.76 -21.25 -7.17
N TYR A 17 -7.11 -20.61 -8.14
CA TYR A 17 -7.67 -19.44 -8.80
C TYR A 17 -7.27 -19.36 -10.27
N SER A 18 -8.02 -18.57 -11.03
CA SER A 18 -7.66 -18.08 -12.36
C SER A 18 -8.13 -16.63 -12.53
N HIS A 19 -7.63 -15.94 -13.52
CA HIS A 19 -8.05 -14.59 -13.85
C HIS A 19 -8.14 -14.38 -15.37
N ASN A 20 -8.98 -13.44 -15.79
CA ASN A 20 -9.22 -13.10 -17.19
C ASN A 20 -8.56 -11.75 -17.56
N SER A 21 -7.58 -11.28 -16.79
CA SER A 21 -6.86 -10.07 -17.17
C SER A 21 -5.86 -10.37 -18.29
N ASP A 22 -5.95 -9.62 -19.38
CA ASP A 22 -4.94 -9.61 -20.43
C ASP A 22 -4.02 -8.42 -20.17
N PRO A 23 -2.69 -8.62 -20.10
CA PRO A 23 -1.73 -7.52 -19.96
C PRO A 23 -1.80 -6.48 -21.09
N ALA A 24 -2.36 -6.86 -22.24
CA ALA A 24 -2.59 -5.95 -23.38
C ALA A 24 -3.80 -5.02 -23.18
N HIS A 25 -4.69 -5.30 -22.21
CA HIS A 25 -5.78 -4.39 -21.89
C HIS A 25 -5.29 -3.11 -21.21
N PRO A 26 -5.93 -1.96 -21.51
CA PRO A 26 -5.57 -0.71 -20.88
C PRO A 26 -5.73 -0.81 -19.35
N GLN A 27 -4.81 -0.17 -18.63
CA GLN A 27 -4.90 -0.05 -17.17
C GLN A 27 -5.73 1.17 -16.79
N GLY A 28 -6.43 1.07 -15.67
CA GLY A 28 -7.23 2.16 -15.13
C GLY A 28 -7.70 1.89 -13.72
N PHE A 29 -8.52 2.80 -13.22
CA PHE A 29 -9.08 2.72 -11.86
C PHE A 29 -10.45 2.05 -11.87
N PHE A 30 -10.70 1.24 -10.85
CA PHE A 30 -11.97 0.58 -10.57
C PHE A 30 -12.06 0.27 -9.06
N THR A 31 -13.20 -0.24 -8.58
CA THR A 31 -13.34 -0.68 -7.19
C THR A 31 -13.53 -2.20 -7.13
N PHE A 32 -13.04 -2.76 -6.02
CA PHE A 32 -13.27 -4.16 -5.65
C PHE A 32 -13.99 -4.23 -4.30
N GLY A 33 -15.29 -3.92 -4.34
CA GLY A 33 -16.14 -3.72 -3.17
C GLY A 33 -15.93 -2.35 -2.51
N GLU A 34 -16.71 -2.06 -1.47
CA GLU A 34 -16.76 -0.75 -0.84
C GLU A 34 -15.39 -0.21 -0.43
N GLY A 35 -15.09 0.98 -0.95
CA GLY A 35 -13.91 1.77 -0.56
C GLY A 35 -12.56 1.16 -0.94
N THR A 36 -12.51 0.08 -1.73
CA THR A 36 -11.26 -0.53 -2.19
C THR A 36 -10.98 -0.11 -3.62
N VAL A 37 -10.22 0.98 -3.79
CA VAL A 37 -9.82 1.49 -5.10
C VAL A 37 -8.65 0.68 -5.63
N CYS A 38 -8.76 0.15 -6.84
CA CYS A 38 -7.76 -0.64 -7.53
C CYS A 38 -7.23 0.10 -8.76
N PHE A 39 -5.99 -0.19 -9.13
CA PHE A 39 -5.40 0.26 -10.38
C PHE A 39 -4.71 -0.89 -11.10
N GLY A 40 -5.17 -1.20 -12.32
CA GLY A 40 -4.62 -2.28 -13.13
C GLY A 40 -5.46 -2.61 -14.33
N SER A 41 -5.15 -3.73 -14.98
CA SER A 41 -5.95 -4.30 -16.05
C SER A 41 -7.08 -5.15 -15.48
N CYS A 42 -8.27 -5.01 -16.06
CA CYS A 42 -9.44 -5.78 -15.68
C CYS A 42 -10.19 -6.19 -16.95
N SER A 43 -11.00 -7.25 -16.88
CA SER A 43 -11.88 -7.67 -17.98
C SER A 43 -13.03 -6.69 -18.28
N GLU A 44 -13.12 -5.57 -17.56
CA GLU A 44 -14.08 -4.50 -17.81
C GLU A 44 -13.58 -3.59 -18.95
N GLU A 45 -14.46 -3.23 -19.89
CA GLU A 45 -14.09 -2.41 -21.05
C GLU A 45 -13.87 -0.93 -20.73
N ARG A 46 -14.44 -0.44 -19.62
CA ARG A 46 -14.37 0.99 -19.22
C ARG A 46 -13.81 1.16 -17.84
N LEU A 47 -12.49 1.22 -17.76
CA LEU A 47 -11.79 1.62 -16.55
C LEU A 47 -11.68 3.15 -16.49
N ALA A 48 -11.82 3.69 -15.28
CA ALA A 48 -11.70 5.14 -15.08
C ALA A 48 -10.24 5.62 -15.22
N PRO A 49 -9.99 6.75 -15.85
CA PRO A 49 -8.64 7.31 -15.98
C PRO A 49 -8.13 7.95 -14.67
N SER A 50 -9.02 8.25 -13.72
CA SER A 50 -8.70 8.83 -12.42
C SER A 50 -9.47 8.15 -11.29
N ALA A 51 -8.87 8.12 -10.10
CA ALA A 51 -9.53 7.61 -8.90
C ALA A 51 -10.72 8.48 -8.44
N ASP A 52 -10.80 9.73 -8.90
CA ASP A 52 -11.87 10.67 -8.58
C ASP A 52 -13.06 10.56 -9.53
N ASP A 53 -12.91 9.84 -10.63
CA ASP A 53 -14.00 9.59 -11.59
C ASP A 53 -15.01 8.56 -11.04
N GLY A 54 -16.07 8.32 -11.80
CA GLY A 54 -17.04 7.25 -11.53
C GLY A 54 -16.39 5.88 -11.69
N LEU A 55 -16.06 5.21 -10.60
CA LEU A 55 -15.43 3.89 -10.61
C LEU A 55 -16.47 2.78 -10.72
N CYS A 56 -16.23 1.81 -11.63
CA CYS A 56 -17.03 0.60 -11.67
C CYS A 56 -16.62 -0.37 -10.55
N ASP A 57 -17.57 -1.03 -9.91
CA ASP A 57 -17.28 -2.12 -8.98
C ASP A 57 -17.25 -3.46 -9.75
N VAL A 58 -16.10 -4.13 -9.69
CA VAL A 58 -15.91 -5.39 -10.39
C VAL A 58 -16.20 -6.62 -9.52
N ARG A 59 -16.69 -6.43 -8.29
CA ARG A 59 -17.03 -7.53 -7.39
C ARG A 59 -18.06 -8.47 -7.98
N ASP A 60 -19.04 -7.94 -8.69
CA ASP A 60 -20.10 -8.74 -9.33
C ASP A 60 -19.60 -9.57 -10.53
N ARG A 61 -18.35 -9.38 -10.95
CA ARG A 61 -17.70 -10.16 -12.00
C ARG A 61 -16.94 -11.37 -11.47
N VAL A 62 -16.80 -11.51 -10.16
CA VAL A 62 -16.22 -12.70 -9.54
C VAL A 62 -17.11 -13.91 -9.82
N ARG A 63 -16.50 -15.02 -10.17
CA ARG A 63 -17.19 -16.29 -10.45
C ARG A 63 -16.50 -17.43 -9.69
N PHE A 64 -17.28 -18.47 -9.42
CA PHE A 64 -16.82 -19.70 -8.81
C PHE A 64 -17.11 -20.85 -9.74
N HIS A 65 -16.11 -21.67 -10.04
CA HIS A 65 -16.25 -22.91 -10.80
C HIS A 65 -15.70 -24.07 -9.98
N GLY A 66 -16.59 -24.81 -9.32
CA GLY A 66 -16.20 -25.76 -8.29
C GLY A 66 -15.42 -25.03 -7.18
N GLU A 67 -14.23 -25.54 -6.86
CA GLU A 67 -13.34 -24.94 -5.84
C GLU A 67 -12.42 -23.84 -6.38
N THR A 68 -12.54 -23.48 -7.65
CA THR A 68 -11.68 -22.48 -8.30
C THR A 68 -12.33 -21.10 -8.29
N LEU A 69 -11.62 -20.12 -7.77
CA LEU A 69 -11.98 -18.69 -7.81
C LEU A 69 -11.58 -18.09 -9.16
N HIS A 70 -12.51 -17.45 -9.86
CA HIS A 70 -12.25 -16.71 -11.10
C HIS A 70 -12.39 -15.21 -10.84
N LEU A 71 -11.28 -14.48 -11.02
CA LEU A 71 -11.21 -13.03 -10.83
C LEU A 71 -11.19 -12.31 -12.18
N PRO A 72 -11.82 -11.12 -12.28
CA PRO A 72 -11.77 -10.28 -13.48
C PRO A 72 -10.44 -9.55 -13.67
N PHE A 73 -9.50 -9.67 -12.75
CA PHE A 73 -8.19 -9.03 -12.74
C PHE A 73 -7.12 -9.98 -12.17
N ASP A 74 -5.84 -9.65 -12.42
CA ASP A 74 -4.71 -10.31 -11.77
C ASP A 74 -4.42 -9.62 -10.40
N PRO A 75 -4.64 -10.31 -9.27
CA PRO A 75 -4.41 -9.73 -7.95
C PRO A 75 -2.94 -9.41 -7.67
N ASP A 76 -1.99 -10.15 -8.22
CA ASP A 76 -0.56 -9.87 -8.07
C ASP A 76 -0.18 -8.59 -8.82
N GLN A 77 -0.71 -8.39 -10.04
CA GLN A 77 -0.53 -7.15 -10.78
C GLN A 77 -1.09 -5.94 -10.04
N LEU A 78 -2.30 -6.06 -9.45
CA LEU A 78 -2.90 -4.97 -8.67
C LEU A 78 -2.04 -4.58 -7.48
N VAL A 79 -1.60 -5.56 -6.69
CA VAL A 79 -0.75 -5.31 -5.53
C VAL A 79 0.57 -4.67 -5.94
N ASP A 80 1.23 -5.18 -6.99
CA ASP A 80 2.48 -4.61 -7.50
C ASP A 80 2.28 -3.17 -8.03
N ASN A 81 1.18 -2.89 -8.71
CA ASN A 81 0.85 -1.54 -9.20
C ASN A 81 0.66 -0.54 -8.04
N LEU A 82 0.05 -0.98 -6.95
CA LEU A 82 -0.17 -0.15 -5.76
C LEU A 82 1.13 0.08 -4.98
N LEU A 83 1.87 -0.99 -4.71
CA LEU A 83 3.15 -0.91 -3.96
C LEU A 83 4.22 -0.11 -4.72
N LEU A 84 4.25 -0.20 -6.04
CA LEU A 84 5.19 0.53 -6.90
C LEU A 84 4.64 1.88 -7.39
N GLU A 85 3.48 2.30 -6.89
CA GLU A 85 2.81 3.56 -7.23
C GLU A 85 2.66 3.80 -8.76
N ARG A 86 2.48 2.74 -9.56
CA ARG A 86 2.36 2.83 -11.02
C ARG A 86 1.18 3.67 -11.48
N TYR A 87 0.15 3.79 -10.65
CA TYR A 87 -1.01 4.66 -10.87
C TYR A 87 -0.63 6.15 -11.00
N ARG A 88 0.51 6.57 -10.46
CA ARG A 88 0.97 7.98 -10.53
C ARG A 88 1.25 8.45 -11.96
N ALA A 89 1.66 7.56 -12.85
CA ALA A 89 1.87 7.88 -14.25
C ALA A 89 0.58 8.27 -14.99
N HIS A 90 -0.58 7.87 -14.44
CA HIS A 90 -1.92 8.17 -14.97
C HIS A 90 -2.58 9.38 -14.27
N ALA A 91 -1.99 9.89 -13.19
CA ALA A 91 -2.46 11.11 -12.54
C ALA A 91 -2.16 12.32 -13.43
N ARG A 92 -3.21 13.01 -13.88
CA ARG A 92 -3.19 14.06 -14.92
C ARG A 92 -2.32 15.29 -14.65
N ASP A 93 -1.66 15.43 -13.49
CA ASP A 93 -1.09 16.72 -13.08
C ASP A 93 0.33 16.70 -12.48
N LEU A 94 1.18 15.76 -12.93
CA LEU A 94 2.56 15.68 -12.43
C LEU A 94 3.47 16.81 -12.88
N SER A 95 3.22 17.42 -14.04
CA SER A 95 4.12 18.43 -14.61
C SER A 95 4.13 19.74 -13.80
N HIS A 96 2.98 20.26 -13.39
CA HIS A 96 2.88 21.46 -12.56
C HIS A 96 3.43 21.24 -11.15
N GLN A 97 3.20 20.08 -10.56
CA GLN A 97 3.70 19.77 -9.22
C GLN A 97 5.23 19.62 -9.19
N VAL A 98 5.83 19.04 -10.23
CA VAL A 98 7.29 18.89 -10.34
C VAL A 98 7.96 20.26 -10.47
N VAL A 99 7.43 21.15 -11.32
CA VAL A 99 7.97 22.51 -11.49
C VAL A 99 7.82 23.32 -10.19
N LEU A 100 6.65 23.32 -9.58
CA LEU A 100 6.39 24.02 -8.32
C LEU A 100 7.30 23.53 -7.20
N ARG A 101 7.50 22.22 -7.10
CA ARG A 101 8.41 21.61 -6.14
C ARG A 101 9.86 22.02 -6.39
N SER A 102 10.32 22.03 -7.64
CA SER A 102 11.69 22.44 -7.99
C SER A 102 11.93 23.92 -7.65
N VAL A 103 10.98 24.80 -7.95
CA VAL A 103 11.03 26.22 -7.58
C VAL A 103 11.05 26.40 -6.05
N TYR A 104 10.22 25.67 -5.33
CA TYR A 104 10.21 25.72 -3.86
C TYR A 104 11.57 25.29 -3.28
N TYR A 105 12.17 24.19 -3.76
CA TYR A 105 13.46 23.73 -3.26
C TYR A 105 14.60 24.69 -3.60
N ALA A 106 14.58 25.33 -4.77
CA ALA A 106 15.54 26.38 -5.13
C ALA A 106 15.46 27.60 -4.23
N LEU A 107 14.25 28.01 -3.84
CA LEU A 107 14.01 29.18 -2.98
C LEU A 107 14.08 28.87 -1.48
N ARG A 108 13.98 27.60 -1.10
CA ARG A 108 13.94 27.14 0.30
C ARG A 108 15.04 27.71 1.21
N PRO A 109 16.33 27.83 0.77
CA PRO A 109 17.38 28.40 1.61
C PRO A 109 17.13 29.88 1.97
N LEU A 110 16.43 30.63 1.12
CA LEU A 110 16.15 32.06 1.27
C LEU A 110 14.89 32.33 2.10
N LEU A 111 14.05 31.31 2.31
CA LEU A 111 12.78 31.46 3.01
C LEU A 111 12.91 31.28 4.53
N PRO A 112 12.42 32.23 5.34
CA PRO A 112 12.33 32.05 6.80
C PRO A 112 11.52 30.81 7.17
N VAL A 113 11.86 30.18 8.31
CA VAL A 113 11.18 28.95 8.77
C VAL A 113 9.67 29.12 8.87
N THR A 114 9.21 30.27 9.34
CA THR A 114 7.77 30.56 9.48
C THR A 114 7.06 30.54 8.14
N VAL A 115 7.65 31.15 7.10
CA VAL A 115 7.10 31.15 5.73
C VAL A 115 7.07 29.73 5.16
N ARG A 116 8.15 28.95 5.35
CA ARG A 116 8.20 27.54 4.92
C ARG A 116 7.10 26.70 5.56
N LYS A 117 6.89 26.83 6.86
CA LYS A 117 5.81 26.12 7.58
C LYS A 117 4.42 26.52 7.06
N HIS A 118 4.23 27.78 6.74
CA HIS A 118 2.95 28.28 6.21
C HIS A 118 2.68 27.72 4.80
N LEU A 119 3.69 27.75 3.92
CA LEU A 119 3.59 27.18 2.58
C LEU A 119 3.34 25.66 2.62
N GLN A 120 4.00 24.94 3.53
CA GLN A 120 3.76 23.50 3.71
C GLN A 120 2.33 23.22 4.17
N ARG A 121 1.80 23.99 5.12
CA ARG A 121 0.40 23.84 5.56
C ARG A 121 -0.59 24.08 4.43
N TYR A 122 -0.34 25.12 3.62
CA TYR A 122 -1.19 25.42 2.47
C TYR A 122 -1.12 24.31 1.41
N TYR A 123 0.08 23.85 1.09
CA TYR A 123 0.29 22.77 0.12
C TYR A 123 -0.35 21.45 0.55
N LEU A 124 -0.31 21.15 1.83
CA LEU A 124 -0.90 19.94 2.40
C LEU A 124 -2.38 20.11 2.78
N ALA A 125 -2.97 21.32 2.61
CA ALA A 125 -4.38 21.51 2.92
C ALA A 125 -5.25 20.66 1.98
N GLY A 126 -6.23 19.97 2.55
CA GLY A 126 -7.17 19.14 1.79
C GLY A 126 -6.74 17.68 1.58
N TRP A 127 -5.61 17.26 2.15
CA TRP A 127 -5.18 15.85 2.09
C TRP A 127 -6.24 14.87 2.62
N GLU A 128 -7.06 15.29 3.58
CA GLU A 128 -8.17 14.51 4.15
C GLU A 128 -9.25 14.15 3.10
N LYS A 129 -9.32 14.92 2.01
CA LYS A 129 -10.30 14.74 0.91
C LYS A 129 -9.79 13.83 -0.21
N ILE A 130 -8.51 13.46 -0.16
CA ILE A 130 -7.91 12.56 -1.17
C ILE A 130 -8.55 11.19 -1.03
N ARG A 131 -9.23 10.74 -2.08
CA ARG A 131 -9.92 9.44 -2.09
C ARG A 131 -8.95 8.27 -2.19
N PHE A 132 -7.85 8.47 -2.98
CA PHE A 132 -6.86 7.43 -3.22
C PHE A 132 -5.52 8.04 -3.71
N PRO A 133 -4.34 7.59 -3.18
CA PRO A 133 -4.26 6.77 -1.96
C PRO A 133 -4.69 7.58 -0.73
N ARG A 134 -5.20 6.91 0.29
CA ARG A 134 -5.59 7.56 1.54
C ARG A 134 -4.36 7.96 2.34
N TRP A 135 -4.41 9.12 2.92
CA TRP A 135 -3.34 9.60 3.78
C TRP A 135 -3.83 9.72 5.24
N PRO A 136 -3.05 9.44 6.28
CA PRO A 136 -1.62 9.05 6.25
C PRO A 136 -1.38 7.56 6.00
N VAL A 137 -2.39 6.72 6.06
CA VAL A 137 -2.28 5.27 5.86
C VAL A 137 -3.31 4.82 4.82
N ASP A 138 -2.83 4.16 3.78
CA ASP A 138 -3.66 3.48 2.79
C ASP A 138 -3.59 1.96 3.04
N VAL A 139 -4.74 1.35 3.29
CA VAL A 139 -4.90 -0.08 3.58
C VAL A 139 -5.49 -0.86 2.40
N THR A 140 -5.38 -0.31 1.20
CA THR A 140 -5.99 -0.92 0.01
C THR A 140 -5.40 -2.29 -0.31
N VAL A 141 -4.06 -2.44 -0.19
CA VAL A 141 -3.38 -3.71 -0.44
C VAL A 141 -3.86 -4.78 0.54
N GLU A 142 -3.92 -4.47 1.83
CA GLU A 142 -4.44 -5.37 2.85
C GLU A 142 -5.86 -5.82 2.54
N ARG A 143 -6.73 -4.88 2.21
CA ARG A 143 -8.14 -5.18 1.87
C ARG A 143 -8.29 -6.04 0.63
N ILE A 144 -7.45 -5.86 -0.39
CA ILE A 144 -7.46 -6.71 -1.58
C ILE A 144 -7.06 -8.14 -1.19
N LEU A 145 -5.99 -8.29 -0.42
CA LEU A 145 -5.50 -9.61 0.00
C LEU A 145 -6.51 -10.32 0.92
N GLU A 146 -7.11 -9.62 1.88
CA GLU A 146 -8.16 -10.14 2.76
C GLU A 146 -9.37 -10.61 1.95
N LYS A 147 -9.88 -9.79 1.03
CA LYS A 147 -11.01 -10.17 0.16
C LYS A 147 -10.69 -11.36 -0.72
N CYS A 148 -9.49 -11.42 -1.29
CA CYS A 148 -9.07 -12.57 -2.07
C CYS A 148 -9.01 -13.84 -1.21
N LEU A 149 -8.55 -13.74 0.04
CA LEU A 149 -8.52 -14.85 0.99
C LEU A 149 -9.94 -15.34 1.32
N GLU A 150 -10.84 -14.42 1.67
CA GLU A 150 -12.25 -14.73 1.95
C GLU A 150 -12.93 -15.44 0.76
N LEU A 151 -12.70 -14.96 -0.45
CA LEU A 151 -13.25 -15.55 -1.67
C LEU A 151 -12.68 -16.95 -1.96
N LEU A 152 -11.39 -17.16 -1.71
CA LEU A 152 -10.77 -18.47 -1.83
C LEU A 152 -11.32 -19.48 -0.82
N MET A 153 -11.49 -19.05 0.43
CA MET A 153 -12.10 -19.87 1.47
C MET A 153 -13.55 -20.22 1.10
N THR A 154 -14.30 -19.24 0.63
CA THR A 154 -15.68 -19.45 0.15
C THR A 154 -15.75 -20.44 -0.99
N ALA A 155 -14.86 -20.31 -2.00
CA ALA A 155 -14.82 -21.21 -3.15
C ALA A 155 -14.57 -22.66 -2.78
N GLN A 156 -13.79 -22.89 -1.73
CA GLN A 156 -13.39 -24.21 -1.26
C GLN A 156 -14.20 -24.72 -0.06
N GLY A 157 -15.20 -23.95 0.40
CA GLY A 157 -16.01 -24.32 1.56
C GLY A 157 -15.20 -24.43 2.86
N LEU A 158 -14.12 -23.64 2.99
CA LEU A 158 -13.26 -23.64 4.17
C LEU A 158 -13.76 -22.65 5.21
N GLU A 159 -14.02 -23.10 6.41
CA GLU A 159 -14.33 -22.26 7.56
C GLU A 159 -13.07 -21.75 8.26
N THR A 160 -11.99 -22.52 8.20
CA THR A 160 -10.71 -22.18 8.84
C THR A 160 -9.55 -22.49 7.90
N LEU A 161 -8.48 -21.72 8.01
CA LEU A 161 -7.27 -21.91 7.25
C LEU A 161 -6.05 -21.80 8.18
N PRO A 162 -5.22 -22.82 8.31
CA PRO A 162 -3.99 -22.72 9.09
C PRO A 162 -2.98 -21.86 8.34
N PHE A 163 -2.35 -20.92 9.03
CA PHE A 163 -1.23 -20.13 8.52
C PHE A 163 -0.25 -19.77 9.64
N ILE A 164 0.94 -19.33 9.26
CA ILE A 164 1.95 -18.90 10.22
C ILE A 164 1.60 -17.47 10.65
N TRP A 165 1.34 -17.29 11.96
CA TRP A 165 1.04 -15.97 12.51
C TRP A 165 2.22 -15.00 12.32
N PHE A 166 1.93 -13.70 12.18
CA PHE A 166 2.93 -12.68 11.86
C PHE A 166 3.95 -12.45 12.98
N TRP A 167 3.52 -12.60 14.22
CA TRP A 167 4.34 -12.34 15.39
C TRP A 167 4.47 -13.59 16.26
N PRO A 168 5.65 -13.84 16.90
CA PRO A 168 5.81 -14.97 17.78
C PRO A 168 4.84 -14.90 18.96
N ASP A 169 4.59 -16.03 19.60
CA ASP A 169 3.76 -16.17 20.82
C ASP A 169 2.34 -15.59 20.70
N ALA A 170 1.80 -15.51 19.47
CA ALA A 170 0.48 -14.98 19.13
C ALA A 170 0.25 -13.52 19.56
N TYR A 171 1.30 -12.72 19.64
CA TYR A 171 1.16 -11.28 19.85
C TYR A 171 0.42 -10.62 18.68
N ASP A 172 -0.42 -9.61 18.98
CA ASP A 172 -1.18 -8.87 17.97
C ASP A 172 -0.32 -7.90 17.17
N SER A 173 0.79 -7.42 17.75
CA SER A 173 1.67 -6.44 17.14
C SER A 173 3.09 -6.56 17.65
N CYS A 174 4.02 -5.93 16.93
CA CYS A 174 5.42 -5.78 17.31
C CYS A 174 5.83 -4.31 17.16
N ALA A 175 6.59 -3.80 18.11
CA ALA A 175 7.24 -2.50 18.03
C ALA A 175 8.73 -2.69 17.73
N ILE A 176 9.22 -1.98 16.71
CA ILE A 176 10.63 -1.92 16.36
C ILE A 176 11.11 -0.49 16.63
N VAL A 177 12.12 -0.33 17.47
CA VAL A 177 12.74 0.96 17.77
C VAL A 177 14.01 1.11 16.95
N THR A 178 14.08 2.19 16.16
CA THR A 178 15.25 2.52 15.34
C THR A 178 15.69 3.94 15.57
N HIS A 179 17.00 4.19 15.49
CA HIS A 179 17.61 5.51 15.58
C HIS A 179 18.43 5.79 14.33
N ASP A 180 18.08 6.86 13.61
CA ASP A 180 18.84 7.33 12.46
C ASP A 180 19.93 8.29 12.93
N VAL A 181 21.19 7.95 12.64
CA VAL A 181 22.37 8.69 13.06
C VAL A 181 23.00 9.38 11.86
N GLU A 182 22.72 10.67 11.69
CA GLU A 182 23.13 11.46 10.53
C GLU A 182 24.34 12.39 10.79
N THR A 183 24.78 12.49 12.03
CA THR A 183 25.85 13.44 12.41
C THR A 183 26.87 12.81 13.36
N GLU A 184 28.07 13.41 13.41
CA GLU A 184 29.11 13.00 14.38
C GLU A 184 28.65 13.16 15.83
N GLY A 185 27.90 14.22 16.14
CA GLY A 185 27.30 14.41 17.47
C GLY A 185 26.32 13.28 17.82
N GLY A 186 25.47 12.87 16.87
CA GLY A 186 24.58 11.71 17.02
C GLY A 186 25.37 10.43 17.27
N ARG A 187 26.42 10.17 16.49
CA ARG A 187 27.29 9.00 16.67
C ARG A 187 27.90 8.96 18.08
N ASN A 188 28.40 10.08 18.56
CA ASN A 188 29.02 10.17 19.88
C ASN A 188 28.00 9.98 21.02
N PHE A 189 26.70 10.20 20.77
CA PHE A 189 25.62 10.03 21.72
C PHE A 189 25.02 8.60 21.72
N CYS A 190 25.32 7.77 20.71
CA CYS A 190 24.74 6.43 20.59
C CYS A 190 24.88 5.57 21.84
N SER A 191 26.07 5.55 22.48
CA SER A 191 26.29 4.73 23.69
C SER A 191 25.34 5.12 24.82
N SER A 192 25.16 6.43 25.05
CA SER A 192 24.25 6.91 26.10
C SER A 192 22.79 6.56 25.81
N LEU A 193 22.41 6.56 24.53
CA LEU A 193 21.06 6.19 24.11
C LEU A 193 20.85 4.67 24.22
N MET A 194 21.86 3.86 23.88
CA MET A 194 21.83 2.41 24.08
C MET A 194 21.66 2.05 25.55
N ASP A 195 22.42 2.71 26.43
CA ASP A 195 22.33 2.50 27.89
C ASP A 195 20.92 2.84 28.40
N LEU A 196 20.32 3.92 27.88
CA LEU A 196 18.95 4.30 28.22
C LEU A 196 17.94 3.25 27.74
N ASP A 197 18.00 2.86 26.47
CA ASP A 197 17.11 1.85 25.88
C ASP A 197 17.21 0.52 26.67
N ASP A 198 18.43 0.07 26.96
CA ASP A 198 18.66 -1.15 27.75
C ASP A 198 18.12 -1.04 29.18
N SER A 199 18.18 0.15 29.79
CA SER A 199 17.68 0.38 31.15
C SER A 199 16.17 0.19 31.29
N ILE A 200 15.44 0.35 30.18
CA ILE A 200 13.99 0.17 30.12
C ILE A 200 13.58 -1.11 29.35
N GLY A 201 14.56 -1.99 29.06
CA GLY A 201 14.33 -3.28 28.42
C GLY A 201 14.04 -3.23 26.91
N ILE A 202 14.34 -2.11 26.25
CA ILE A 202 14.18 -1.94 24.81
C ILE A 202 15.47 -2.35 24.11
N LYS A 203 15.34 -3.14 23.01
CA LYS A 203 16.43 -3.39 22.07
C LYS A 203 16.18 -2.59 20.82
N SER A 204 17.05 -1.64 20.52
CA SER A 204 16.95 -0.74 19.36
C SER A 204 18.03 -1.04 18.31
N ALA A 205 17.77 -0.62 17.08
CA ALA A 205 18.72 -0.67 15.96
C ALA A 205 19.18 0.76 15.61
N PHE A 206 20.50 0.92 15.38
CA PHE A 206 21.08 2.20 14.97
C PHE A 206 21.46 2.14 13.49
N GLN A 207 20.93 3.06 12.71
CA GLN A 207 21.22 3.22 11.28
C GLN A 207 22.17 4.40 11.15
N ILE A 208 23.43 4.12 10.81
CA ILE A 208 24.48 5.14 10.67
C ILE A 208 24.62 5.45 9.17
N VAL A 209 24.43 6.71 8.79
CA VAL A 209 24.51 7.23 7.42
C VAL A 209 25.82 8.00 7.22
#